data_caa97c276ae312176d327e21ed92c3f8
#
_entry.id   caa97c276ae312176d327e21ed92c3f8
#
_cell.length_a   1.000
_cell.length_b   1.000
_cell.length_c   1.000
_cell.angle_alpha   90.00
_cell.angle_beta   90.00
_cell.angle_gamma   90.00
#
_symmetry.space_group_name_H-M   'P 1'
#
loop_
_entity.id
_entity.type
_entity.pdbx_description
1 polymer ?
#
loop_
_entity_poly.entity_id
_entity_poly.type
_entity_poly.pdbx_seq_one_letter_code
_entity_poly.pdbx_strand_id
1 'polypeptide(L)'
;PDMIFHAFLIKYAEIAIKGKNRYIFEDALVDQIRHVLKEVDGEFSVVKERGRIYVYADSEFDYDETIEALKRVFGIFGICPTVVVEDKGYEELSKEVVAYVKEMYKDEPKTFKMDVRRAKKSYPMTSMEMNAQLGGDVLDSCPNMKVDVHEPHVMIHVEVRDKIYLYS
;
A
#
# COMPACT_ATOMS: atom_id res chain seq x y z
N PRO A 1 14.33 7.50 -5.78
CA PRO A 1 13.35 6.68 -5.42
C PRO A 1 13.29 5.46 -6.04
N ASP A 2 13.54 4.66 -5.33
CA ASP A 2 13.77 3.65 -5.85
C ASP A 2 12.78 2.73 -5.73
N MET A 3 12.77 2.05 -6.22
CA MET A 3 12.12 1.05 -6.76
C MET A 3 11.60 0.02 -5.83
N ILE A 4 11.40 0.32 -4.58
CA ILE A 4 10.66 -0.55 -3.71
C ILE A 4 9.17 -0.45 -4.00
N PHE A 5 8.70 0.67 -4.57
CA PHE A 5 7.29 0.85 -4.88
C PHE A 5 7.02 0.45 -6.33
N HIS A 6 6.40 -0.68 -6.52
CA HIS A 6 6.02 -1.16 -7.85
C HIS A 6 4.54 -1.52 -7.93
N ALA A 7 3.78 -1.10 -6.93
CA ALA A 7 2.34 -1.27 -6.90
C ALA A 7 1.69 -0.05 -6.25
N PHE A 8 0.43 0.20 -6.58
CA PHE A 8 -0.33 1.30 -6.02
C PHE A 8 -1.71 0.80 -5.63
N LEU A 9 -2.08 1.01 -4.37
CA LEU A 9 -3.45 0.79 -3.93
C LEU A 9 -4.25 2.05 -4.24
N ILE A 10 -5.31 1.90 -4.98
CA ILE A 10 -6.16 3.02 -5.38
C ILE A 10 -7.32 3.13 -4.40
N LYS A 11 -7.44 4.29 -3.77
CA LYS A 11 -8.58 4.61 -2.93
C LYS A 11 -9.56 5.44 -3.74
N TYR A 12 -10.79 4.98 -3.81
CA TYR A 12 -11.84 5.65 -4.58
C TYR A 12 -13.07 5.88 -3.71
N ALA A 13 -13.87 6.84 -4.13
CA ALA A 13 -15.05 7.21 -3.39
C ALA A 13 -16.10 6.12 -3.52
N GLU A 14 -16.48 5.51 -2.41
CA GLU A 14 -17.56 4.52 -2.39
C GLU A 14 -18.91 5.21 -2.23
N ILE A 15 -18.92 6.51 -2.44
CA ILE A 15 -20.06 7.34 -2.19
C ILE A 15 -21.27 6.83 -2.92
N ALA A 16 -22.30 6.57 -2.18
CA ALA A 16 -23.62 6.30 -2.69
C ALA A 16 -23.75 5.07 -3.60
N ILE A 17 -22.71 4.30 -3.77
CA ILE A 17 -22.82 3.12 -4.61
C ILE A 17 -22.93 1.92 -3.71
N LYS A 18 -24.15 1.40 -3.63
CA LYS A 18 -24.43 0.24 -2.79
C LYS A 18 -24.92 -0.90 -3.66
N GLY A 19 -24.59 -2.12 -3.23
CA GLY A 19 -25.13 -3.32 -3.85
C GLY A 19 -24.68 -3.54 -5.27
N LYS A 20 -25.63 -3.81 -6.15
CA LYS A 20 -25.37 -4.32 -7.50
C LYS A 20 -24.63 -3.36 -8.42
N ASN A 21 -24.65 -2.06 -8.14
CA ASN A 21 -24.07 -1.08 -9.05
C ASN A 21 -22.59 -0.82 -8.76
N ARG A 22 -22.06 -1.36 -7.67
CA ARG A 22 -20.67 -1.15 -7.31
C ARG A 22 -19.71 -1.63 -8.38
N TYR A 23 -19.95 -2.81 -8.94
CA TYR A 23 -19.05 -3.37 -9.94
C TYR A 23 -19.02 -2.54 -11.23
N ILE A 24 -20.13 -1.90 -11.57
CA ILE A 24 -20.19 -1.05 -12.77
C ILE A 24 -19.27 0.14 -12.59
N PHE A 25 -19.32 0.76 -11.42
CA PHE A 25 -18.45 1.89 -11.10
C PHE A 25 -16.99 1.46 -11.09
N GLU A 26 -16.70 0.34 -10.45
CA GLU A 26 -15.32 -0.16 -10.36
C GLU A 26 -14.77 -0.53 -11.73
N ASP A 27 -15.56 -1.16 -12.58
CA ASP A 27 -15.13 -1.52 -13.93
C ASP A 27 -14.85 -0.27 -14.76
N ALA A 28 -15.70 0.74 -14.65
CA ALA A 28 -15.48 2.00 -15.34
C ALA A 28 -14.21 2.69 -14.86
N LEU A 29 -13.96 2.64 -13.54
CA LEU A 29 -12.76 3.22 -12.96
C LEU A 29 -11.51 2.49 -13.43
N VAL A 30 -11.54 1.16 -13.46
CA VAL A 30 -10.43 0.35 -13.96
C VAL A 30 -10.13 0.71 -15.42
N ASP A 31 -11.17 0.86 -16.25
CA ASP A 31 -10.99 1.22 -17.65
C ASP A 31 -10.34 2.60 -17.80
N GLN A 32 -10.75 3.56 -17.00
CA GLN A 32 -10.15 4.89 -17.02
C GLN A 32 -8.71 4.88 -16.57
N ILE A 33 -8.40 4.11 -15.53
CA ILE A 33 -7.02 3.95 -15.07
C ILE A 33 -6.15 3.35 -16.17
N ARG A 34 -6.63 2.30 -16.81
CA ARG A 34 -5.90 1.70 -17.94
C ARG A 34 -5.67 2.70 -19.06
N HIS A 35 -6.65 3.52 -19.33
CA HIS A 35 -6.56 4.51 -20.39
C HIS A 35 -5.47 5.55 -20.13
N VAL A 36 -5.44 6.13 -18.94
CA VAL A 36 -4.43 7.14 -18.62
C VAL A 36 -3.02 6.54 -18.55
N LEU A 37 -2.90 5.29 -18.15
CA LEU A 37 -1.59 4.64 -18.04
C LEU A 37 -0.98 4.27 -19.39
N LYS A 38 -1.76 4.27 -20.46
CA LYS A 38 -1.23 4.00 -21.82
C LYS A 38 -0.17 5.00 -22.25
N GLU A 39 -0.22 6.21 -21.73
CA GLU A 39 0.73 7.26 -22.08
C GLU A 39 1.92 7.37 -21.14
N VAL A 40 1.98 6.50 -20.13
CA VAL A 40 3.06 6.49 -19.17
C VAL A 40 4.05 5.40 -19.55
N ASP A 41 5.35 5.72 -19.47
CA ASP A 41 6.39 4.73 -19.73
C ASP A 41 6.28 3.59 -18.72
N GLY A 42 6.19 2.38 -19.23
CA GLY A 42 6.08 1.18 -18.43
C GLY A 42 4.92 0.30 -18.86
N GLU A 43 4.88 -0.87 -18.28
CA GLU A 43 3.79 -1.81 -18.48
C GLU A 43 3.06 -1.98 -17.17
N PHE A 44 1.74 -1.91 -17.22
CA PHE A 44 0.92 -1.90 -16.02
C PHE A 44 -0.19 -2.92 -16.11
N SER A 45 -0.52 -3.51 -14.97
CA SER A 45 -1.70 -4.36 -14.80
C SER A 45 -2.60 -3.68 -13.79
N VAL A 46 -3.88 -3.57 -14.11
CA VAL A 46 -4.88 -2.99 -13.20
C VAL A 46 -5.85 -4.09 -12.81
N VAL A 47 -5.94 -4.36 -11.53
CA VAL A 47 -6.63 -5.53 -11.01
C VAL A 47 -7.60 -5.15 -9.89
N LYS A 48 -8.80 -5.76 -9.92
CA LYS A 48 -9.72 -5.69 -8.79
C LYS A 48 -9.48 -6.92 -7.92
N GLU A 49 -9.18 -6.72 -6.67
CA GLU A 49 -9.00 -7.81 -5.72
C GLU A 49 -9.70 -7.49 -4.42
N ARG A 50 -10.61 -8.34 -4.00
CA ARG A 50 -11.26 -8.22 -2.68
C ARG A 50 -11.86 -6.84 -2.41
N GLY A 51 -12.50 -6.26 -3.40
CA GLY A 51 -13.12 -4.93 -3.27
C GLY A 51 -12.15 -3.78 -3.31
N ARG A 52 -10.93 -4.01 -3.78
CA ARG A 52 -9.90 -3.00 -3.95
C ARG A 52 -9.40 -2.98 -5.38
N ILE A 53 -8.82 -1.87 -5.77
CA ILE A 53 -8.17 -1.73 -7.07
C ILE A 53 -6.69 -1.52 -6.84
N TYR A 54 -5.87 -2.32 -7.52
CA TYR A 54 -4.42 -2.20 -7.51
C TYR A 54 -3.90 -1.93 -8.90
N VAL A 55 -2.87 -1.11 -8.97
CA VAL A 55 -2.08 -0.93 -10.19
C VAL A 55 -0.71 -1.53 -9.92
N TYR A 56 -0.31 -2.48 -10.74
CA TYR A 56 1.01 -3.09 -10.65
C TYR A 56 1.85 -2.64 -11.84
N ALA A 57 3.09 -2.27 -11.57
CA ALA A 57 4.06 -2.01 -12.62
C ALA A 57 4.77 -3.34 -12.93
N ASP A 58 4.60 -3.83 -14.14
CA ASP A 58 5.13 -5.13 -14.57
C ASP A 58 6.53 -5.02 -15.17
N SER A 59 7.03 -3.80 -15.31
CA SER A 59 8.35 -3.53 -15.87
C SER A 59 8.89 -2.24 -15.25
N GLU A 60 10.04 -1.78 -15.74
CA GLU A 60 10.53 -0.46 -15.39
C GLU A 60 9.50 0.59 -15.80
N PHE A 61 9.29 1.58 -14.97
CA PHE A 61 8.25 2.57 -15.20
C PHE A 61 8.65 3.92 -14.60
N ASP A 62 7.98 4.99 -15.05
CA ASP A 62 8.18 6.32 -14.52
C ASP A 62 7.22 6.54 -13.35
N TYR A 63 7.76 6.56 -12.14
CA TYR A 63 6.97 6.70 -10.92
C TYR A 63 6.16 8.00 -10.89
N ASP A 64 6.83 9.13 -11.15
CA ASP A 64 6.18 10.42 -11.05
C ASP A 64 5.09 10.61 -12.11
N GLU A 65 5.34 10.19 -13.32
CA GLU A 65 4.33 10.23 -14.37
C GLU A 65 3.14 9.33 -14.04
N THR A 66 3.39 8.19 -13.44
CA THR A 66 2.32 7.27 -13.02
C THR A 66 1.40 7.95 -12.01
N ILE A 67 1.99 8.57 -10.98
CA ILE A 67 1.21 9.28 -9.96
C ILE A 67 0.42 10.42 -10.62
N GLU A 68 1.04 11.20 -11.47
CA GLU A 68 0.36 12.32 -12.13
C GLU A 68 -0.78 11.85 -13.03
N ALA A 69 -0.60 10.75 -13.74
CA ALA A 69 -1.64 10.19 -14.57
C ALA A 69 -2.83 9.72 -13.72
N LEU A 70 -2.54 9.02 -12.63
CA LEU A 70 -3.60 8.51 -11.74
C LEU A 70 -4.37 9.64 -11.07
N LYS A 71 -3.71 10.75 -10.75
CA LYS A 71 -4.38 11.92 -10.18
C LYS A 71 -5.43 12.52 -11.10
N ARG A 72 -5.32 12.31 -12.39
CA ARG A 72 -6.27 12.85 -13.36
C ARG A 72 -7.55 12.01 -13.49
N VAL A 73 -7.59 10.85 -12.88
CA VAL A 73 -8.77 9.99 -12.99
C VAL A 73 -9.83 10.43 -11.98
N PHE A 74 -11.01 10.75 -12.48
CA PHE A 74 -12.10 11.19 -11.64
C PHE A 74 -12.57 10.03 -10.75
N GLY A 75 -12.82 10.32 -9.49
CA GLY A 75 -13.26 9.32 -8.53
C GLY A 75 -12.16 8.72 -7.67
N ILE A 76 -10.90 8.95 -8.02
CA ILE A 76 -9.78 8.56 -7.17
C ILE A 76 -9.51 9.68 -6.18
N PHE A 77 -9.46 9.34 -4.89
CA PHE A 77 -9.09 10.32 -3.89
C PHE A 77 -7.79 9.98 -3.16
N GLY A 78 -7.24 8.81 -3.39
CA GLY A 78 -5.98 8.43 -2.78
C GLY A 78 -5.23 7.40 -3.61
N ILE A 79 -3.92 7.59 -3.65
CA ILE A 79 -3.01 6.68 -4.34
C ILE A 79 -1.94 6.31 -3.33
N CYS A 80 -1.93 5.04 -2.92
CA CYS A 80 -1.00 4.58 -1.89
C CYS A 80 0.11 3.76 -2.53
N PRO A 81 1.32 4.29 -2.61
CA PRO A 81 2.45 3.46 -3.03
C PRO A 81 2.55 2.24 -2.13
N THR A 82 2.67 1.07 -2.72
CA THR A 82 2.57 -0.20 -2.02
C THR A 82 3.77 -1.07 -2.37
N VAL A 83 4.34 -1.68 -1.35
CA VAL A 83 5.37 -2.69 -1.53
C VAL A 83 4.71 -4.05 -1.39
N VAL A 84 4.96 -4.93 -2.34
CA VAL A 84 4.42 -6.29 -2.32
C VAL A 84 5.62 -7.24 -2.22
N VAL A 85 5.66 -8.03 -1.16
CA VAL A 85 6.78 -8.94 -0.92
C VAL A 85 6.27 -10.35 -0.67
N GLU A 86 7.15 -11.32 -0.92
CA GLU A 86 6.87 -12.70 -0.60
C GLU A 86 6.98 -12.91 0.92
N ASP A 87 6.24 -13.87 1.44
CA ASP A 87 6.33 -14.25 2.83
C ASP A 87 7.56 -15.15 3.05
N LYS A 88 8.61 -14.57 3.59
CA LYS A 88 9.85 -15.27 3.91
C LYS A 88 10.12 -15.31 5.42
N GLY A 89 9.08 -15.15 6.22
CA GLY A 89 9.16 -15.16 7.66
C GLY A 89 9.27 -13.78 8.26
N TYR A 90 9.16 -13.73 9.58
CA TYR A 90 9.06 -12.45 10.28
C TYR A 90 10.32 -11.58 10.13
N GLU A 91 11.50 -12.17 10.19
CA GLU A 91 12.73 -11.38 10.11
C GLU A 91 12.86 -10.64 8.81
N GLU A 92 12.52 -11.29 7.69
CA GLU A 92 12.53 -10.63 6.38
C GLU A 92 11.43 -9.57 6.31
N LEU A 93 10.27 -9.86 6.85
CA LEU A 93 9.17 -8.89 6.90
C LEU A 93 9.59 -7.64 7.69
N SER A 94 10.23 -7.83 8.84
CA SER A 94 10.72 -6.71 9.64
C SER A 94 11.67 -5.83 8.86
N LYS A 95 12.60 -6.42 8.12
CA LYS A 95 13.53 -5.68 7.27
C LYS A 95 12.81 -4.88 6.19
N GLU A 96 11.79 -5.49 5.59
CA GLU A 96 11.01 -4.83 4.54
C GLU A 96 10.20 -3.66 5.11
N VAL A 97 9.61 -3.83 6.28
CA VAL A 97 8.85 -2.75 6.93
C VAL A 97 9.78 -1.60 7.29
N VAL A 98 10.93 -1.88 7.86
CA VAL A 98 11.91 -0.83 8.21
C VAL A 98 12.38 -0.11 6.95
N ALA A 99 12.68 -0.85 5.87
CA ALA A 99 13.10 -0.24 4.60
C ALA A 99 12.00 0.65 4.03
N TYR A 100 10.74 0.20 4.11
CA TYR A 100 9.57 0.97 3.68
C TYR A 100 9.49 2.29 4.42
N VAL A 101 9.59 2.25 5.75
CA VAL A 101 9.50 3.46 6.58
C VAL A 101 10.62 4.44 6.24
N LYS A 102 11.83 3.93 6.10
CA LYS A 102 12.98 4.77 5.75
C LYS A 102 12.82 5.42 4.39
N GLU A 103 12.28 4.70 3.43
CA GLU A 103 12.06 5.24 2.09
C GLU A 103 10.95 6.29 2.07
N MET A 104 9.84 6.01 2.76
CA MET A 104 8.68 6.89 2.76
C MET A 104 8.92 8.19 3.54
N TYR A 105 9.55 8.09 4.69
CA TYR A 105 9.59 9.23 5.60
C TYR A 105 10.97 9.82 5.81
N LYS A 106 11.99 9.15 5.32
CA LYS A 106 13.38 9.64 5.42
C LYS A 106 13.72 10.01 6.86
N ASP A 107 14.19 11.24 7.09
CA ASP A 107 14.51 11.75 8.42
C ASP A 107 13.39 12.58 9.02
N GLU A 108 12.25 12.65 8.36
CA GLU A 108 11.15 13.48 8.81
C GLU A 108 10.51 12.92 10.07
N PRO A 109 10.35 13.74 11.13
CA PRO A 109 9.71 13.24 12.35
C PRO A 109 8.23 12.96 12.11
N LYS A 110 7.80 11.77 12.46
CA LYS A 110 6.40 11.34 12.32
C LYS A 110 6.01 10.47 13.49
N THR A 111 4.76 10.55 13.88
CA THR A 111 4.17 9.56 14.77
C THR A 111 3.44 8.53 13.92
N PHE A 112 3.45 7.29 14.37
CA PHE A 112 2.88 6.21 13.60
C PHE A 112 2.17 5.18 14.47
N LYS A 113 1.34 4.39 13.81
CA LYS A 113 0.72 3.22 14.40
C LYS A 113 0.81 2.10 13.38
N MET A 114 1.16 0.90 13.84
CA MET A 114 1.09 -0.28 12.99
C MET A 114 -0.34 -0.80 12.92
N ASP A 115 -0.75 -1.22 11.74
CA ASP A 115 -2.04 -1.87 11.53
C ASP A 115 -1.80 -3.13 10.70
N VAL A 116 -1.62 -4.24 11.40
CA VAL A 116 -1.38 -5.52 10.76
C VAL A 116 -2.67 -6.30 10.64
N ARG A 117 -2.96 -6.81 9.46
CA ARG A 117 -4.12 -7.65 9.20
C ARG A 117 -3.66 -8.95 8.56
N ARG A 118 -4.24 -10.07 9.01
CA ARG A 118 -3.94 -11.37 8.45
C ARG A 118 -5.18 -11.92 7.79
N ALA A 119 -5.18 -11.97 6.46
CA ALA A 119 -6.18 -12.74 5.74
C ALA A 119 -5.81 -14.24 5.83
N LYS A 120 -4.51 -14.52 5.92
CA LYS A 120 -4.00 -15.89 6.06
C LYS A 120 -3.81 -16.20 7.54
N LYS A 121 -4.77 -16.89 8.12
CA LYS A 121 -4.78 -17.17 9.57
C LYS A 121 -3.74 -18.20 10.01
N SER A 122 -3.15 -18.91 9.08
CA SER A 122 -2.09 -19.86 9.36
C SER A 122 -0.73 -19.23 9.64
N TYR A 123 -0.62 -17.92 9.49
CA TYR A 123 0.63 -17.22 9.81
C TYR A 123 0.97 -17.44 11.30
N PRO A 124 2.24 -17.74 11.63
CA PRO A 124 2.60 -18.14 13.01
C PRO A 124 2.42 -17.08 14.09
N MET A 125 2.37 -15.82 13.74
CA MET A 125 2.18 -14.74 14.70
C MET A 125 0.77 -14.15 14.57
N THR A 126 0.19 -13.71 15.68
CA THR A 126 -1.08 -12.99 15.66
C THR A 126 -0.85 -11.57 15.17
N SER A 127 -1.93 -10.92 14.72
CA SER A 127 -1.86 -9.51 14.32
C SER A 127 -1.41 -8.61 15.46
N MET A 128 -1.85 -8.89 16.69
CA MET A 128 -1.43 -8.14 17.86
C MET A 128 0.05 -8.27 18.16
N GLU A 129 0.57 -9.50 18.07
CA GLU A 129 2.00 -9.74 18.27
C GLU A 129 2.81 -9.00 17.20
N MET A 130 2.36 -9.05 15.96
CA MET A 130 3.05 -8.38 14.86
C MET A 130 3.01 -6.86 15.02
N ASN A 131 1.88 -6.31 15.44
CA ASN A 131 1.77 -4.86 15.69
C ASN A 131 2.82 -4.41 16.71
N ALA A 132 2.93 -5.12 17.82
CA ALA A 132 3.87 -4.76 18.87
C ALA A 132 5.31 -4.92 18.42
N GLN A 133 5.62 -6.04 17.78
CA GLN A 133 7.00 -6.35 17.42
C GLN A 133 7.50 -5.50 16.26
N LEU A 134 6.68 -5.32 15.21
CA LEU A 134 7.04 -4.44 14.10
C LEU A 134 7.16 -2.99 14.54
N GLY A 135 6.25 -2.54 15.41
CA GLY A 135 6.35 -1.20 15.99
C GLY A 135 7.66 -0.98 16.72
N GLY A 136 8.08 -1.96 17.52
CA GLY A 136 9.36 -1.94 18.21
C GLY A 136 10.54 -1.89 17.24
N ASP A 137 10.50 -2.70 16.20
CA ASP A 137 11.57 -2.75 15.19
C ASP A 137 11.71 -1.42 14.46
N VAL A 138 10.58 -0.78 14.14
CA VAL A 138 10.61 0.56 13.52
C VAL A 138 11.23 1.58 14.48
N LEU A 139 10.81 1.56 15.74
CA LEU A 139 11.37 2.48 16.75
C LEU A 139 12.88 2.31 16.91
N ASP A 140 13.35 1.07 16.93
CA ASP A 140 14.76 0.79 17.09
C ASP A 140 15.61 1.24 15.89
N SER A 141 15.02 1.21 14.72
CA SER A 141 15.75 1.45 13.46
C SER A 141 15.55 2.84 12.88
N CYS A 142 14.50 3.55 13.29
CA CYS A 142 14.12 4.84 12.74
C CYS A 142 13.95 5.87 13.86
N PRO A 143 15.03 6.56 14.27
CA PRO A 143 14.97 7.49 15.41
C PRO A 143 14.02 8.67 15.21
N ASN A 144 13.64 8.99 13.98
CA ASN A 144 12.69 10.04 13.70
C ASN A 144 11.23 9.64 13.92
N MET A 145 10.97 8.35 14.14
CA MET A 145 9.62 7.82 14.30
C MET A 145 9.27 7.62 15.77
N LYS A 146 8.02 7.92 16.12
CA LYS A 146 7.49 7.70 17.47
C LYS A 146 6.10 7.09 17.35
N VAL A 147 5.75 6.23 18.32
CA VAL A 147 4.42 5.60 18.33
C VAL A 147 3.38 6.54 18.93
N ASP A 148 2.23 6.64 18.27
CA ASP A 148 1.04 7.28 18.82
C ASP A 148 -0.16 6.44 18.36
N VAL A 149 -0.76 5.71 19.30
CA VAL A 149 -1.88 4.82 18.97
C VAL A 149 -3.22 5.53 18.88
N HIS A 150 -3.29 6.79 19.31
CA HIS A 150 -4.54 7.53 19.32
C HIS A 150 -4.71 8.46 18.12
N GLU A 151 -3.71 9.26 17.84
CA GLU A 151 -3.73 10.22 16.73
C GLU A 151 -2.41 10.21 15.97
N PRO A 152 -2.07 9.08 15.34
CA PRO A 152 -0.81 9.02 14.60
C PRO A 152 -0.87 9.89 13.35
N HIS A 153 0.29 10.43 12.96
CA HIS A 153 0.39 11.12 11.68
C HIS A 153 0.18 10.14 10.53
N VAL A 154 0.66 8.91 10.69
CA VAL A 154 0.55 7.90 9.65
C VAL A 154 0.19 6.54 10.24
N MET A 155 -0.57 5.75 9.49
CA MET A 155 -0.82 4.36 9.81
C MET A 155 -0.04 3.51 8.82
N ILE A 156 0.77 2.62 9.34
CA ILE A 156 1.55 1.72 8.50
C ILE A 156 0.80 0.39 8.43
N HIS A 157 0.29 0.08 7.25
CA HIS A 157 -0.51 -1.10 7.04
C HIS A 157 0.36 -2.26 6.54
N VAL A 158 0.17 -3.41 7.16
CA VAL A 158 0.79 -4.66 6.75
C VAL A 158 -0.33 -5.67 6.58
N GLU A 159 -0.54 -6.14 5.36
CA GLU A 159 -1.58 -7.12 5.09
C GLU A 159 -0.95 -8.43 4.65
N VAL A 160 -1.13 -9.45 5.45
CA VAL A 160 -0.62 -10.79 5.16
C VAL A 160 -1.71 -11.58 4.45
N ARG A 161 -1.48 -11.81 3.17
CA ARG A 161 -2.34 -12.60 2.29
C ARG A 161 -1.47 -13.67 1.65
N ASP A 162 -1.70 -14.02 0.41
CA ASP A 162 -0.80 -14.90 -0.34
C ASP A 162 0.59 -14.26 -0.44
N LYS A 163 0.61 -12.96 -0.64
CA LYS A 163 1.81 -12.12 -0.50
C LYS A 163 1.56 -11.13 0.61
N ILE A 164 2.59 -10.37 0.96
CA ILE A 164 2.47 -9.37 2.01
C ILE A 164 2.50 -7.99 1.37
N TYR A 165 1.53 -7.15 1.75
CA TYR A 165 1.35 -5.81 1.20
C TYR A 165 1.67 -4.78 2.27
N LEU A 166 2.54 -3.82 1.95
CA LEU A 166 2.94 -2.74 2.84
C LEU A 166 2.54 -1.40 2.22
N TYR A 167 1.78 -0.61 2.95
CA TYR A 167 1.39 0.73 2.48
C TYR A 167 1.00 1.62 3.65
N SER A 168 0.86 2.91 3.37
CA SER A 168 0.42 3.85 4.39
C SER A 168 -0.41 5.00 3.83
#